data_6a94a23124db3150f7fd7cfe7ee0b1f3
#
_entry.id   6a94a23124db3150f7fd7cfe7ee0b1f3
#
_cell.length_a   1.000
_cell.length_b   1.000
_cell.length_c   1.000
_cell.angle_alpha   90.00
_cell.angle_beta   90.00
_cell.angle_gamma   90.00
#
_symmetry.space_group_name_H-M   'P 1'
#
loop_
_entity.id
_entity.type
_entity.pdbx_description
1 polymer ?
#
loop_
_entity_poly.entity_id
_entity_poly.type
_entity_poly.pdbx_seq_one_letter_code
_entity_poly.pdbx_strand_id
1 'polypeptide(L)'
;MSNSTLTHSLTNFKTVVLLVDDQAIIAAAVHKMLQSQTEWEFHYCSDATKALETALQLQPTVILQDLVMPNIDGLTLVTEYRKHAQLRETPLVVLSSREEAQTKAKAFELGANDYLVKLPDPVELIARIKHHSDGFKAALERNAAYAALAASEKHLQEEAKRAAEYVRSLLPLPLTEGAATTKWKFVPSESLGGDAFGYHWLDESRLAIYLLDVCGHGVGPALLGVSAMNTIRGGAIPGCDMRDPAAVLEGLNELYPMAQHNSMFFTLWYGILDVDAKTIKWCGGGHPPAVLVGPDGSLTELASQGLMIGAATGIPYDSSEVALQPNSKLFVYSDGIFEITKPDASMTSLDEYIAKIGQFQSKPDALEQMVIWGQDAQGGPQFVDDVSLLEVTFNPSAG
;
A
#
# COMPACT_ATOMS: atom_id res chain seq x y z
N MET A 1 24.48 0.50 11.88
CA MET A 1 24.61 -0.48 12.96
C MET A 1 23.37 -1.34 13.02
N SER A 2 23.60 -2.61 12.87
CA SER A 2 22.86 -3.84 13.14
C SER A 2 21.61 -4.18 12.33
N ASN A 3 21.88 -4.83 11.19
CA ASN A 3 20.97 -5.71 10.43
C ASN A 3 20.91 -7.14 11.04
N SER A 4 20.85 -7.28 12.37
CA SER A 4 21.06 -8.60 12.99
C SER A 4 19.88 -9.12 13.84
N THR A 5 18.65 -8.61 13.65
CA THR A 5 17.53 -9.01 14.53
C THR A 5 16.33 -9.65 13.82
N LEU A 6 16.39 -9.90 12.51
CA LEU A 6 15.28 -10.53 11.76
C LEU A 6 15.51 -12.00 11.38
N THR A 7 16.57 -12.64 11.87
CA THR A 7 16.87 -14.06 11.60
C THR A 7 16.56 -15.01 12.76
N HIS A 8 15.63 -14.67 13.65
CA HIS A 8 15.26 -15.60 14.71
C HIS A 8 13.81 -16.04 14.58
N SER A 9 13.71 -17.33 14.35
CA SER A 9 12.56 -18.23 14.42
C SER A 9 12.01 -18.68 13.05
N LEU A 10 12.85 -19.28 12.24
CA LEU A 10 12.42 -20.46 11.49
C LEU A 10 12.16 -21.52 12.57
N THR A 11 10.91 -21.77 12.90
CA THR A 11 10.50 -22.81 13.83
C THR A 11 11.00 -24.14 13.28
N ASN A 12 12.11 -24.64 13.83
CA ASN A 12 12.66 -25.95 13.47
C ASN A 12 11.69 -27.00 14.04
N PHE A 13 10.69 -27.38 13.25
CA PHE A 13 9.71 -28.37 13.64
C PHE A 13 10.40 -29.72 13.82
N LYS A 14 10.42 -30.25 15.04
CA LYS A 14 10.90 -31.60 15.30
C LYS A 14 10.00 -32.62 14.64
N THR A 15 10.56 -33.78 14.30
CA THR A 15 9.77 -34.93 13.88
C THR A 15 9.11 -35.56 15.10
N VAL A 16 7.79 -35.50 15.14
CA VAL A 16 6.95 -36.10 16.20
C VAL A 16 6.13 -37.21 15.59
N VAL A 17 6.39 -38.44 16.01
CA VAL A 17 5.73 -39.66 15.51
C VAL A 17 4.73 -40.12 16.56
N LEU A 18 3.45 -40.21 16.22
CA LEU A 18 2.42 -40.83 17.04
C LEU A 18 2.05 -42.18 16.46
N LEU A 19 2.28 -43.26 17.22
CA LEU A 19 1.76 -44.58 16.90
C LEU A 19 0.46 -44.83 17.67
N VAL A 20 -0.57 -45.24 16.95
CA VAL A 20 -1.87 -45.68 17.48
C VAL A 20 -2.07 -47.16 17.13
N ASP A 21 -1.95 -48.02 18.11
CA ASP A 21 -2.00 -49.46 17.98
C ASP A 21 -2.32 -50.09 19.35
N ASP A 22 -3.25 -51.05 19.42
CA ASP A 22 -3.63 -51.68 20.69
C ASP A 22 -2.59 -52.68 21.22
N GLN A 23 -1.65 -53.08 20.37
CA GLN A 23 -0.64 -54.11 20.70
C GLN A 23 0.67 -53.48 21.14
N ALA A 24 0.97 -53.57 22.44
CA ALA A 24 2.22 -53.08 23.04
C ALA A 24 3.48 -53.70 22.40
N ILE A 25 3.40 -54.92 21.88
CA ILE A 25 4.52 -55.58 21.20
C ILE A 25 4.89 -54.87 19.89
N ILE A 26 3.89 -54.40 19.13
CA ILE A 26 4.10 -53.60 17.92
C ILE A 26 4.74 -52.27 18.28
N ALA A 27 4.24 -51.61 19.34
CA ALA A 27 4.81 -50.33 19.81
C ALA A 27 6.29 -50.49 20.23
N ALA A 28 6.63 -51.55 20.95
CA ALA A 28 8.01 -51.85 21.33
C ALA A 28 8.90 -52.10 20.10
N ALA A 29 8.38 -52.82 19.07
CA ALA A 29 9.11 -53.08 17.82
C ALA A 29 9.34 -51.82 17.04
N VAL A 30 8.30 -51.01 16.82
CA VAL A 30 8.40 -49.70 16.12
C VAL A 30 9.36 -48.76 16.87
N HIS A 31 9.24 -48.66 18.19
CA HIS A 31 10.16 -47.82 18.99
C HIS A 31 11.61 -48.27 18.83
N LYS A 32 11.88 -49.58 18.84
CA LYS A 32 13.23 -50.12 18.62
C LYS A 32 13.75 -49.79 17.21
N MET A 33 12.90 -49.86 16.16
CA MET A 33 13.28 -49.48 14.80
C MET A 33 13.65 -48.03 14.71
N LEU A 34 13.03 -47.14 15.48
CA LEU A 34 13.27 -45.68 15.47
C LEU A 34 14.40 -45.23 16.39
N GLN A 35 15.03 -46.10 17.18
CA GLN A 35 16.10 -45.75 18.13
C GLN A 35 17.33 -45.04 17.51
N SER A 36 17.62 -45.30 16.24
CA SER A 36 18.67 -44.61 15.50
C SER A 36 18.36 -43.16 15.19
N GLN A 37 17.13 -42.72 15.33
CA GLN A 37 16.65 -41.36 15.04
C GLN A 37 16.55 -40.57 16.35
N THR A 38 17.67 -40.17 16.93
CA THR A 38 17.78 -39.56 18.26
C THR A 38 17.09 -38.20 18.40
N GLU A 39 16.82 -37.52 17.27
CA GLU A 39 16.15 -36.21 17.26
C GLU A 39 14.63 -36.33 17.11
N TRP A 40 14.10 -37.57 16.89
CA TRP A 40 12.67 -37.80 16.73
C TRP A 40 12.01 -38.05 18.07
N GLU A 41 10.82 -37.51 18.24
CA GLU A 41 9.97 -37.79 19.41
C GLU A 41 8.96 -38.87 19.04
N PHE A 42 8.96 -39.98 19.79
CA PHE A 42 8.05 -41.08 19.58
C PHE A 42 7.04 -41.17 20.73
N HIS A 43 5.77 -41.20 20.36
CA HIS A 43 4.64 -41.33 21.27
C HIS A 43 3.78 -42.53 20.88
N TYR A 44 3.22 -43.16 21.88
CA TYR A 44 2.39 -44.34 21.72
C TYR A 44 1.04 -44.15 22.40
N CYS A 45 -0.04 -44.47 21.67
CA CYS A 45 -1.41 -44.48 22.16
C CYS A 45 -1.99 -45.89 21.93
N SER A 46 -2.26 -46.61 23.03
CA SER A 46 -2.83 -47.98 22.99
C SER A 46 -4.36 -48.00 22.94
N ASP A 47 -5.00 -46.88 23.29
CA ASP A 47 -6.46 -46.74 23.36
C ASP A 47 -6.99 -45.94 22.17
N ALA A 48 -7.65 -46.61 21.24
CA ALA A 48 -8.23 -45.99 20.07
C ALA A 48 -9.21 -44.83 20.40
N THR A 49 -9.88 -44.92 21.54
CA THR A 49 -10.85 -43.89 21.97
C THR A 49 -10.17 -42.55 22.36
N LYS A 50 -8.88 -42.59 22.73
CA LYS A 50 -8.06 -41.45 23.11
C LYS A 50 -7.17 -40.93 21.96
N ALA A 51 -7.13 -41.66 20.85
CA ALA A 51 -6.21 -41.37 19.74
C ALA A 51 -6.36 -39.98 19.20
N LEU A 52 -7.59 -39.52 18.97
CA LEU A 52 -7.86 -38.16 18.49
C LEU A 52 -7.41 -37.07 19.48
N GLU A 53 -7.76 -37.23 20.76
CA GLU A 53 -7.34 -36.27 21.81
C GLU A 53 -5.81 -36.23 21.93
N THR A 54 -5.15 -37.40 21.94
CA THR A 54 -3.69 -37.50 21.97
C THR A 54 -3.05 -36.81 20.75
N ALA A 55 -3.58 -37.01 19.55
CA ALA A 55 -3.07 -36.36 18.35
C ALA A 55 -3.24 -34.83 18.39
N LEU A 56 -4.38 -34.34 18.91
CA LEU A 56 -4.62 -32.90 19.07
C LEU A 56 -3.68 -32.24 20.09
N GLN A 57 -3.35 -32.96 21.16
CA GLN A 57 -2.40 -32.45 22.19
C GLN A 57 -0.96 -32.46 21.70
N LEU A 58 -0.54 -33.53 21.03
CA LEU A 58 0.85 -33.72 20.58
C LEU A 58 1.16 -32.98 19.28
N GLN A 59 0.17 -32.73 18.43
CA GLN A 59 0.35 -32.18 17.07
C GLN A 59 1.47 -32.90 16.30
N PRO A 60 1.33 -34.23 16.07
CA PRO A 60 2.40 -35.02 15.45
C PRO A 60 2.67 -34.57 14.02
N THR A 61 3.91 -34.79 13.57
CA THR A 61 4.29 -34.55 12.19
C THR A 61 4.01 -35.76 11.27
N VAL A 62 3.72 -36.90 11.89
CA VAL A 62 3.23 -38.12 11.22
C VAL A 62 2.51 -38.99 12.24
N ILE A 63 1.38 -39.60 11.80
CA ILE A 63 0.62 -40.54 12.57
C ILE A 63 0.78 -41.94 11.90
N LEU A 64 1.18 -42.93 12.70
CA LEU A 64 1.16 -44.34 12.32
C LEU A 64 -0.10 -44.98 12.92
N GLN A 65 -1.03 -45.46 12.08
CA GLN A 65 -2.36 -45.86 12.51
C GLN A 65 -2.62 -47.34 12.20
N ASP A 66 -2.86 -48.14 13.23
CA ASP A 66 -3.42 -49.47 13.02
C ASP A 66 -4.89 -49.41 12.57
N LEU A 67 -5.29 -50.35 11.71
CA LEU A 67 -6.67 -50.47 11.26
C LEU A 67 -7.54 -51.34 12.15
N VAL A 68 -6.96 -52.36 12.81
CA VAL A 68 -7.70 -53.36 13.53
C VAL A 68 -7.47 -53.21 15.03
N MET A 69 -8.34 -52.47 15.67
CA MET A 69 -8.27 -52.20 17.10
C MET A 69 -9.63 -52.46 17.77
N PRO A 70 -9.63 -52.77 19.08
CA PRO A 70 -10.88 -52.86 19.86
C PRO A 70 -11.63 -51.53 19.91
N ASN A 71 -12.94 -51.57 19.92
CA ASN A 71 -13.88 -50.48 20.10
C ASN A 71 -14.03 -49.50 18.91
N ILE A 72 -12.96 -49.16 18.18
CA ILE A 72 -13.01 -48.20 17.06
C ILE A 72 -12.21 -48.77 15.89
N ASP A 73 -12.83 -48.84 14.71
CA ASP A 73 -12.14 -49.12 13.45
C ASP A 73 -11.16 -48.03 13.08
N GLY A 74 -9.92 -48.39 12.77
CA GLY A 74 -8.88 -47.48 12.37
C GLY A 74 -9.22 -46.60 11.17
N LEU A 75 -10.01 -47.08 10.22
CA LEU A 75 -10.52 -46.26 9.10
C LEU A 75 -11.46 -45.13 9.58
N THR A 76 -12.21 -45.37 10.65
CA THR A 76 -13.01 -44.31 11.30
C THR A 76 -12.12 -43.20 11.86
N LEU A 77 -11.01 -43.56 12.53
CA LEU A 77 -10.04 -42.58 13.04
C LEU A 77 -9.39 -41.77 11.93
N VAL A 78 -9.05 -42.38 10.79
CA VAL A 78 -8.57 -41.65 9.61
C VAL A 78 -9.55 -40.54 9.23
N THR A 79 -10.83 -40.85 9.15
CA THR A 79 -11.89 -39.91 8.82
C THR A 79 -12.01 -38.78 9.89
N GLU A 80 -11.93 -39.16 11.17
CA GLU A 80 -12.01 -38.19 12.27
C GLU A 80 -10.82 -37.23 12.28
N TYR A 81 -9.58 -37.69 12.08
CA TYR A 81 -8.42 -36.81 11.94
C TYR A 81 -8.61 -35.78 10.80
N ARG A 82 -9.16 -36.18 9.66
CA ARG A 82 -9.38 -35.28 8.49
C ARG A 82 -10.46 -34.23 8.72
N LYS A 83 -11.40 -34.44 9.65
CA LYS A 83 -12.40 -33.45 10.04
C LYS A 83 -11.84 -32.34 10.91
N HIS A 84 -10.76 -32.58 11.64
CA HIS A 84 -10.15 -31.59 12.51
C HIS A 84 -9.15 -30.69 11.77
N ALA A 85 -9.36 -29.37 11.83
CA ALA A 85 -8.52 -28.40 11.12
C ALA A 85 -7.02 -28.51 11.46
N GLN A 86 -6.70 -28.87 12.70
CA GLN A 86 -5.32 -29.03 13.19
C GLN A 86 -4.62 -30.32 12.71
N LEU A 87 -5.39 -31.35 12.36
CA LEU A 87 -4.86 -32.66 11.97
C LEU A 87 -5.13 -33.00 10.50
N ARG A 88 -5.96 -32.21 9.82
CA ARG A 88 -6.41 -32.50 8.46
C ARG A 88 -5.28 -32.74 7.49
N GLU A 89 -4.20 -32.00 7.62
CA GLU A 89 -3.02 -32.06 6.74
C GLU A 89 -1.89 -32.94 7.33
N THR A 90 -2.02 -33.39 8.60
CA THR A 90 -1.01 -34.25 9.22
C THR A 90 -0.87 -35.54 8.47
N PRO A 91 0.33 -35.94 8.02
CA PRO A 91 0.55 -37.21 7.34
C PRO A 91 0.12 -38.39 8.19
N LEU A 92 -0.63 -39.30 7.55
CA LEU A 92 -1.15 -40.50 8.19
C LEU A 92 -0.72 -41.74 7.38
N VAL A 93 0.07 -42.59 8.00
CA VAL A 93 0.58 -43.84 7.45
C VAL A 93 -0.14 -44.99 8.17
N VAL A 94 -0.88 -45.77 7.40
CA VAL A 94 -1.57 -46.93 7.94
C VAL A 94 -0.58 -48.09 8.13
N LEU A 95 -0.60 -48.72 9.30
CA LEU A 95 0.12 -49.96 9.62
C LEU A 95 -0.90 -51.10 9.79
N SER A 96 -0.89 -52.11 8.92
CA SER A 96 -1.89 -53.19 8.96
C SER A 96 -1.29 -54.53 8.62
N SER A 97 -1.79 -55.56 9.27
CA SER A 97 -1.49 -56.98 8.91
C SER A 97 -2.19 -57.44 7.64
N ARG A 98 -3.12 -56.65 7.07
CA ARG A 98 -3.90 -56.99 5.89
C ARG A 98 -3.26 -56.43 4.64
N GLU A 99 -3.11 -57.27 3.60
CA GLU A 99 -2.57 -56.85 2.30
C GLU A 99 -3.66 -56.65 1.21
N GLU A 100 -4.93 -56.75 1.60
CA GLU A 100 -6.04 -56.67 0.65
C GLU A 100 -6.08 -55.33 -0.09
N ALA A 101 -6.12 -55.40 -1.43
CA ALA A 101 -6.15 -54.21 -2.27
C ALA A 101 -7.34 -53.29 -1.98
N GLN A 102 -8.50 -53.87 -1.63
CA GLN A 102 -9.70 -53.10 -1.27
C GLN A 102 -9.51 -52.27 0.02
N THR A 103 -8.88 -52.83 1.06
CA THR A 103 -8.58 -52.14 2.32
C THR A 103 -7.61 -51.01 2.09
N LYS A 104 -6.56 -51.23 1.27
CA LYS A 104 -5.61 -50.16 0.88
C LYS A 104 -6.31 -49.00 0.15
N ALA A 105 -7.10 -49.31 -0.88
CA ALA A 105 -7.85 -48.33 -1.65
C ALA A 105 -8.76 -47.50 -0.74
N LYS A 106 -9.49 -48.16 0.17
CA LYS A 106 -10.38 -47.51 1.12
C LYS A 106 -9.65 -46.56 2.08
N ALA A 107 -8.47 -46.96 2.58
CA ALA A 107 -7.64 -46.09 3.45
C ALA A 107 -7.22 -44.81 2.71
N PHE A 108 -6.77 -44.91 1.45
CA PHE A 108 -6.40 -43.73 0.65
C PHE A 108 -7.62 -42.85 0.33
N GLU A 109 -8.79 -43.42 -0.01
CA GLU A 109 -10.02 -42.67 -0.22
C GLU A 109 -10.43 -41.84 1.00
N LEU A 110 -10.19 -42.39 2.21
CA LEU A 110 -10.49 -41.73 3.47
C LEU A 110 -9.43 -40.73 3.88
N GLY A 111 -8.30 -40.63 3.15
CA GLY A 111 -7.27 -39.60 3.35
C GLY A 111 -5.98 -40.09 4.00
N ALA A 112 -5.72 -41.40 4.06
CA ALA A 112 -4.38 -41.87 4.42
C ALA A 112 -3.36 -41.45 3.34
N ASN A 113 -2.15 -41.12 3.75
CA ASN A 113 -1.08 -40.69 2.86
C ASN A 113 -0.22 -41.89 2.41
N ASP A 114 -0.21 -42.94 3.20
CA ASP A 114 0.58 -44.14 2.91
C ASP A 114 0.02 -45.38 3.62
N TYR A 115 0.52 -46.59 3.21
CA TYR A 115 0.11 -47.83 3.75
C TYR A 115 1.29 -48.80 3.84
N LEU A 116 1.56 -49.33 5.04
CA LEU A 116 2.62 -50.27 5.34
C LEU A 116 2.05 -51.56 5.93
N VAL A 117 2.63 -52.70 5.55
CA VAL A 117 2.33 -53.98 6.20
C VAL A 117 3.08 -54.07 7.52
N LYS A 118 2.43 -54.57 8.59
CA LYS A 118 3.07 -54.83 9.89
C LYS A 118 3.98 -56.07 9.74
N LEU A 119 5.11 -56.14 10.30
CA LEU A 119 6.11 -55.17 10.73
C LEU A 119 6.99 -54.90 9.51
N PRO A 120 7.13 -53.65 9.07
CA PRO A 120 7.95 -53.33 7.90
C PRO A 120 9.42 -53.49 8.22
N ASP A 121 10.26 -53.47 7.18
CA ASP A 121 11.69 -53.31 7.35
C ASP A 121 12.00 -51.95 8.02
N PRO A 122 12.92 -51.88 9.01
CA PRO A 122 13.26 -50.66 9.70
C PRO A 122 13.69 -49.51 8.74
N VAL A 123 14.42 -49.85 7.65
CA VAL A 123 14.86 -48.87 6.67
C VAL A 123 13.68 -48.27 5.92
N GLU A 124 12.68 -49.12 5.56
CA GLU A 124 11.46 -48.67 4.90
C GLU A 124 10.63 -47.80 5.83
N LEU A 125 10.41 -48.20 7.06
CA LEU A 125 9.63 -47.41 8.04
C LEU A 125 10.22 -46.03 8.26
N ILE A 126 11.54 -45.94 8.51
CA ILE A 126 12.24 -44.72 8.71
C ILE A 126 12.16 -43.81 7.46
N ALA A 127 12.38 -44.38 6.27
CA ALA A 127 12.33 -43.59 5.03
C ALA A 127 10.95 -42.97 4.80
N ARG A 128 9.87 -43.71 5.06
CA ARG A 128 8.48 -43.23 4.88
C ARG A 128 8.13 -42.15 5.92
N ILE A 129 8.43 -42.38 7.22
CA ILE A 129 8.23 -41.40 8.25
C ILE A 129 8.96 -40.11 7.90
N LYS A 130 10.23 -40.24 7.51
CA LYS A 130 11.04 -39.08 7.14
C LYS A 130 10.43 -38.33 5.95
N HIS A 131 10.08 -39.02 4.87
CA HIS A 131 9.49 -38.44 3.68
C HIS A 131 8.23 -37.65 3.98
N HIS A 132 7.30 -38.25 4.71
CA HIS A 132 6.03 -37.60 5.06
C HIS A 132 6.20 -36.48 6.06
N SER A 133 6.99 -36.67 7.13
CA SER A 133 7.23 -35.67 8.15
C SER A 133 7.99 -34.46 7.59
N ASP A 134 9.03 -34.69 6.77
CA ASP A 134 9.80 -33.57 6.18
C ASP A 134 8.96 -32.74 5.21
N GLY A 135 8.14 -33.41 4.39
CA GLY A 135 7.18 -32.71 3.51
C GLY A 135 6.17 -31.86 4.29
N PHE A 136 5.65 -32.40 5.41
CA PHE A 136 4.69 -31.69 6.25
C PHE A 136 5.35 -30.50 7.00
N LYS A 137 6.55 -30.70 7.56
CA LYS A 137 7.32 -29.63 8.20
C LYS A 137 7.61 -28.48 7.22
N ALA A 138 8.04 -28.81 6.01
CA ALA A 138 8.28 -27.80 4.98
C ALA A 138 7.00 -27.01 4.62
N ALA A 139 5.83 -27.69 4.59
CA ALA A 139 4.55 -27.02 4.40
C ALA A 139 4.19 -26.08 5.55
N LEU A 140 4.42 -26.51 6.80
CA LEU A 140 4.21 -25.66 7.98
C LEU A 140 5.12 -24.44 8.00
N GLU A 141 6.40 -24.61 7.72
CA GLU A 141 7.39 -23.52 7.63
C GLU A 141 6.99 -22.50 6.55
N ARG A 142 6.63 -22.99 5.37
CA ARG A 142 6.14 -22.16 4.28
C ARG A 142 4.90 -21.35 4.68
N ASN A 143 3.91 -21.98 5.29
CA ASN A 143 2.68 -21.32 5.70
C ASN A 143 2.94 -20.29 6.79
N ALA A 144 3.84 -20.57 7.75
CA ALA A 144 4.27 -19.61 8.77
C ALA A 144 4.98 -18.40 8.15
N ALA A 145 5.86 -18.62 7.16
CA ALA A 145 6.54 -17.54 6.45
C ALA A 145 5.57 -16.65 5.66
N TYR A 146 4.59 -17.24 4.96
CA TYR A 146 3.55 -16.47 4.29
C TYR A 146 2.69 -15.65 5.26
N ALA A 147 2.32 -16.22 6.41
CA ALA A 147 1.56 -15.49 7.42
C ALA A 147 2.36 -14.31 8.01
N ALA A 148 3.66 -14.51 8.26
CA ALA A 148 4.55 -13.44 8.74
C ALA A 148 4.73 -12.33 7.69
N LEU A 149 4.89 -12.71 6.40
CA LEU A 149 4.98 -11.74 5.31
C LEU A 149 3.71 -10.91 5.19
N ALA A 150 2.55 -11.55 5.15
CA ALA A 150 1.25 -10.87 5.06
C ALA A 150 1.02 -9.92 6.26
N ALA A 151 1.42 -10.32 7.47
CA ALA A 151 1.34 -9.46 8.65
C ALA A 151 2.27 -8.24 8.54
N SER A 152 3.49 -8.42 8.02
CA SER A 152 4.45 -7.34 7.79
C SER A 152 3.96 -6.36 6.71
N GLU A 153 3.44 -6.86 5.60
CA GLU A 153 2.87 -6.03 4.53
C GLU A 153 1.70 -5.19 5.05
N LYS A 154 0.79 -5.80 5.80
CA LYS A 154 -0.33 -5.09 6.42
C LYS A 154 0.15 -3.97 7.36
N HIS A 155 1.15 -4.26 8.19
CA HIS A 155 1.71 -3.26 9.11
C HIS A 155 2.31 -2.07 8.35
N LEU A 156 3.10 -2.32 7.29
CA LEU A 156 3.67 -1.27 6.44
C LEU A 156 2.59 -0.42 5.76
N GLN A 157 1.51 -1.05 5.27
CA GLN A 157 0.38 -0.32 4.68
C GLN A 157 -0.33 0.58 5.70
N GLU A 158 -0.51 0.11 6.94
CA GLU A 158 -1.10 0.90 8.02
C GLU A 158 -0.21 2.10 8.41
N GLU A 159 1.11 1.92 8.43
CA GLU A 159 2.06 3.02 8.68
C GLU A 159 2.06 4.05 7.55
N ALA A 160 2.09 3.60 6.29
CA ALA A 160 1.99 4.49 5.13
C ALA A 160 0.69 5.31 5.14
N LYS A 161 -0.44 4.67 5.48
CA LYS A 161 -1.72 5.36 5.62
C LYS A 161 -1.71 6.45 6.70
N ARG A 162 -1.13 6.17 7.87
CA ARG A 162 -0.99 7.17 8.95
C ARG A 162 -0.13 8.36 8.52
N ALA A 163 0.97 8.09 7.79
CA ALA A 163 1.81 9.14 7.25
C ALA A 163 1.05 10.01 6.24
N ALA A 164 0.24 9.41 5.36
CA ALA A 164 -0.62 10.13 4.42
C ALA A 164 -1.67 11.01 5.12
N GLU A 165 -2.32 10.49 6.16
CA GLU A 165 -3.27 11.26 6.98
C GLU A 165 -2.58 12.47 7.65
N TYR A 166 -1.34 12.30 8.13
CA TYR A 166 -0.56 13.39 8.68
C TYR A 166 -0.21 14.45 7.62
N VAL A 167 0.32 14.06 6.46
CA VAL A 167 0.63 14.98 5.35
C VAL A 167 -0.62 15.76 4.94
N ARG A 168 -1.76 15.08 4.79
CA ARG A 168 -3.04 15.72 4.48
C ARG A 168 -3.47 16.74 5.54
N SER A 169 -3.18 16.50 6.81
CA SER A 169 -3.50 17.43 7.90
C SER A 169 -2.68 18.73 7.87
N LEU A 170 -1.59 18.76 7.09
CA LEU A 170 -0.76 19.96 6.89
C LEU A 170 -1.32 20.90 5.81
N LEU A 171 -2.24 20.41 4.96
CA LEU A 171 -2.92 21.22 3.95
C LEU A 171 -3.77 22.32 4.63
N PRO A 172 -3.91 23.50 4.01
CA PRO A 172 -4.58 24.62 4.62
C PRO A 172 -6.10 24.38 4.76
N LEU A 173 -6.70 24.91 5.81
CA LEU A 173 -8.16 24.94 5.93
C LEU A 173 -8.74 25.94 4.92
N PRO A 174 -9.91 25.67 4.30
CA PRO A 174 -10.55 26.60 3.38
C PRO A 174 -10.79 27.96 4.00
N LEU A 175 -10.51 29.03 3.25
CA LEU A 175 -10.94 30.39 3.59
C LEU A 175 -12.41 30.52 3.22
N THR A 176 -13.27 30.80 4.21
CA THR A 176 -14.72 30.85 4.00
C THR A 176 -15.26 32.28 3.93
N GLU A 177 -14.46 33.28 4.34
CA GLU A 177 -14.86 34.67 4.46
C GLU A 177 -13.74 35.62 4.02
N GLY A 178 -14.04 36.88 3.75
CA GLY A 178 -13.07 37.93 3.42
C GLY A 178 -12.95 38.18 1.91
N ALA A 179 -11.90 38.91 1.55
CA ALA A 179 -11.63 39.35 0.18
C ALA A 179 -11.27 38.21 -0.78
N ALA A 180 -10.95 37.02 -0.26
CA ALA A 180 -10.77 35.80 -1.03
C ALA A 180 -11.36 34.61 -0.27
N THR A 181 -12.01 33.71 -0.99
CA THR A 181 -12.47 32.43 -0.46
C THR A 181 -11.83 31.28 -1.24
N THR A 182 -11.64 30.14 -0.56
CA THR A 182 -10.95 29.00 -1.19
C THR A 182 -11.75 27.72 -1.00
N LYS A 183 -11.67 26.84 -2.02
CA LYS A 183 -12.11 25.45 -1.96
C LYS A 183 -11.00 24.62 -2.56
N TRP A 184 -10.89 23.39 -2.11
CA TRP A 184 -9.93 22.47 -2.71
C TRP A 184 -10.40 21.02 -2.65
N LYS A 185 -9.84 20.21 -3.54
CA LYS A 185 -10.00 18.75 -3.55
C LYS A 185 -8.62 18.13 -3.73
N PHE A 186 -8.33 17.11 -2.94
CA PHE A 186 -7.10 16.31 -3.03
C PHE A 186 -7.46 14.83 -3.07
N VAL A 187 -7.07 14.17 -4.13
CA VAL A 187 -7.28 12.72 -4.36
C VAL A 187 -5.91 12.10 -4.65
N PRO A 188 -5.29 11.44 -3.66
CA PRO A 188 -4.01 10.80 -3.88
C PRO A 188 -4.16 9.55 -4.75
N SER A 189 -3.18 9.29 -5.60
CA SER A 189 -3.07 8.09 -6.44
C SER A 189 -2.76 6.84 -5.61
N GLU A 190 -1.88 6.99 -4.66
CA GLU A 190 -1.47 5.99 -3.68
C GLU A 190 -1.65 6.50 -2.24
N SER A 191 -1.05 5.82 -1.28
CA SER A 191 -1.13 6.23 0.14
C SER A 191 -0.48 7.60 0.41
N LEU A 192 0.60 7.95 -0.33
CA LEU A 192 1.36 9.19 -0.18
C LEU A 192 1.65 9.78 -1.56
N GLY A 193 1.11 10.96 -1.83
CA GLY A 193 1.32 11.71 -3.05
C GLY A 193 2.46 12.71 -2.97
N GLY A 194 2.99 13.09 -4.16
CA GLY A 194 3.99 14.14 -4.33
C GLY A 194 3.43 15.56 -4.29
N ASP A 195 2.12 15.69 -4.55
CA ASP A 195 1.41 16.97 -4.59
C ASP A 195 1.35 17.67 -3.23
N ALA A 196 1.59 18.98 -3.25
CA ALA A 196 1.32 19.84 -2.10
C ALA A 196 0.87 21.23 -2.57
N PHE A 197 -0.06 21.82 -1.85
CA PHE A 197 -0.55 23.16 -2.14
C PHE A 197 -0.78 23.96 -0.88
N GLY A 198 -0.86 25.26 -1.05
CA GLY A 198 -1.14 26.14 0.07
C GLY A 198 -1.56 27.54 -0.37
N TYR A 199 -2.04 28.27 0.60
CA TYR A 199 -2.34 29.70 0.52
C TYR A 199 -2.22 30.30 1.90
N HIS A 200 -1.71 31.53 1.97
CA HIS A 200 -1.61 32.28 3.21
C HIS A 200 -1.45 33.77 2.93
N TRP A 201 -1.94 34.60 3.80
CA TRP A 201 -1.76 36.04 3.72
C TRP A 201 -0.31 36.41 4.05
N LEU A 202 0.34 37.13 3.15
CA LEU A 202 1.68 37.73 3.37
C LEU A 202 1.59 39.01 4.19
N ASP A 203 0.52 39.76 3.99
CA ASP A 203 0.12 40.95 4.69
C ASP A 203 -1.39 41.16 4.62
N GLU A 204 -1.91 42.35 4.95
CA GLU A 204 -3.37 42.60 4.98
C GLU A 204 -4.04 42.54 3.59
N SER A 205 -3.28 42.69 2.50
CA SER A 205 -3.82 42.78 1.14
C SER A 205 -3.32 41.72 0.16
N ARG A 206 -2.26 40.97 0.53
CA ARG A 206 -1.63 40.02 -0.41
C ARG A 206 -1.72 38.57 0.04
N LEU A 207 -2.42 37.79 -0.74
CA LEU A 207 -2.56 36.33 -0.54
C LEU A 207 -1.61 35.58 -1.48
N ALA A 208 -0.65 34.87 -0.90
CA ALA A 208 0.15 33.89 -1.65
C ALA A 208 -0.67 32.63 -1.88
N ILE A 209 -0.61 32.09 -3.10
CA ILE A 209 -1.30 30.88 -3.57
C ILE A 209 -0.28 30.04 -4.32
N TYR A 210 -0.17 28.74 -4.01
CA TYR A 210 0.78 27.88 -4.68
C TYR A 210 0.30 26.43 -4.72
N LEU A 211 0.73 25.75 -5.78
CA LEU A 211 0.62 24.31 -5.95
C LEU A 211 1.92 23.79 -6.54
N LEU A 212 2.45 22.76 -5.96
CA LEU A 212 3.65 22.05 -6.40
C LEU A 212 3.36 20.55 -6.55
N ASP A 213 4.02 19.94 -7.51
CA ASP A 213 3.96 18.53 -7.76
C ASP A 213 5.39 17.97 -7.89
N VAL A 214 5.72 17.02 -7.03
CA VAL A 214 7.06 16.40 -6.96
C VAL A 214 7.07 15.14 -7.83
N CYS A 215 8.04 15.03 -8.72
CA CYS A 215 8.21 13.88 -9.59
C CYS A 215 8.21 12.56 -8.84
N GLY A 216 7.33 11.62 -9.22
CA GLY A 216 7.17 10.30 -8.62
C GLY A 216 6.23 10.29 -7.41
N HIS A 217 6.07 9.13 -6.79
CA HIS A 217 5.10 8.90 -5.71
C HIS A 217 5.74 8.21 -4.51
N GLY A 218 5.05 8.24 -3.37
CA GLY A 218 5.49 7.61 -2.14
C GLY A 218 6.17 8.55 -1.15
N VAL A 219 6.88 7.98 -0.17
CA VAL A 219 7.38 8.73 1.01
C VAL A 219 8.39 9.83 0.64
N GLY A 220 9.29 9.57 -0.31
CA GLY A 220 10.32 10.54 -0.70
C GLY A 220 9.73 11.83 -1.30
N PRO A 221 8.95 11.73 -2.39
CA PRO A 221 8.24 12.87 -2.98
C PRO A 221 7.35 13.61 -1.99
N ALA A 222 6.55 12.90 -1.18
CA ALA A 222 5.69 13.53 -0.18
C ALA A 222 6.48 14.36 0.85
N LEU A 223 7.62 13.86 1.34
CA LEU A 223 8.47 14.60 2.28
C LEU A 223 9.11 15.84 1.63
N LEU A 224 9.53 15.73 0.37
CA LEU A 224 10.07 16.88 -0.37
C LEU A 224 8.98 17.93 -0.60
N GLY A 225 7.76 17.53 -1.00
CA GLY A 225 6.61 18.42 -1.16
C GLY A 225 6.26 19.16 0.12
N VAL A 226 6.17 18.44 1.25
CA VAL A 226 5.94 19.04 2.58
C VAL A 226 7.06 19.99 2.98
N SER A 227 8.33 19.64 2.69
CA SER A 227 9.48 20.52 2.96
C SER A 227 9.38 21.82 2.17
N ALA A 228 9.14 21.74 0.85
CA ALA A 228 8.99 22.93 -0.01
C ALA A 228 7.78 23.79 0.40
N MET A 229 6.63 23.16 0.67
CA MET A 229 5.44 23.84 1.17
C MET A 229 5.71 24.60 2.47
N ASN A 230 6.41 24.00 3.43
CA ASN A 230 6.73 24.64 4.70
C ASN A 230 7.75 25.77 4.52
N THR A 231 8.71 25.65 3.60
CA THR A 231 9.65 26.70 3.24
C THR A 231 8.92 27.93 2.69
N ILE A 232 7.97 27.72 1.80
CA ILE A 232 7.13 28.78 1.24
C ILE A 232 6.28 29.43 2.34
N ARG A 233 5.54 28.63 3.10
CA ARG A 233 4.62 29.11 4.15
C ARG A 233 5.33 29.86 5.27
N GLY A 234 6.53 29.43 5.60
CA GLY A 234 7.36 30.07 6.63
C GLY A 234 8.16 31.30 6.16
N GLY A 235 8.12 31.61 4.85
CA GLY A 235 8.96 32.65 4.27
C GLY A 235 10.46 32.36 4.43
N ALA A 236 10.85 31.12 4.49
CA ALA A 236 12.20 30.69 4.86
C ALA A 236 13.16 30.61 3.66
N ILE A 237 12.95 31.44 2.64
CA ILE A 237 13.83 31.56 1.47
C ILE A 237 14.79 32.74 1.72
N PRO A 238 16.10 32.50 1.85
CA PRO A 238 17.06 33.56 2.22
C PRO A 238 17.09 34.70 1.20
N GLY A 239 16.90 35.95 1.70
CA GLY A 239 16.98 37.16 0.87
C GLY A 239 15.85 37.34 -0.14
N CYS A 240 14.82 36.53 -0.10
CA CYS A 240 13.70 36.55 -1.05
C CYS A 240 12.56 37.46 -0.55
N ASP A 241 12.03 38.28 -1.44
CA ASP A 241 10.73 38.94 -1.23
C ASP A 241 9.61 37.97 -1.68
N MET A 242 8.86 37.45 -0.72
CA MET A 242 7.76 36.53 -0.99
C MET A 242 6.63 37.12 -1.85
N ARG A 243 6.62 38.45 -2.06
CA ARG A 243 5.68 39.15 -2.94
C ARG A 243 6.12 39.15 -4.42
N ASP A 244 7.32 38.66 -4.70
CA ASP A 244 7.81 38.52 -6.06
C ASP A 244 7.85 37.04 -6.47
N PRO A 245 6.89 36.52 -7.28
CA PRO A 245 6.83 35.16 -7.68
C PRO A 245 8.11 34.63 -8.35
N ALA A 246 8.78 35.43 -9.19
CA ALA A 246 10.03 35.03 -9.81
C ALA A 246 11.14 34.79 -8.79
N ALA A 247 11.32 35.73 -7.83
CA ALA A 247 12.30 35.58 -6.77
C ALA A 247 12.05 34.36 -5.86
N VAL A 248 10.77 34.00 -5.63
CA VAL A 248 10.41 32.79 -4.88
C VAL A 248 10.85 31.53 -5.63
N LEU A 249 10.57 31.42 -6.95
CA LEU A 249 10.98 30.26 -7.73
C LEU A 249 12.51 30.16 -7.83
N GLU A 250 13.21 31.28 -8.07
CA GLU A 250 14.68 31.32 -8.07
C GLU A 250 15.25 30.84 -6.73
N GLY A 251 14.75 31.35 -5.63
CA GLY A 251 15.20 30.96 -4.29
C GLY A 251 14.93 29.48 -3.97
N LEU A 252 13.78 28.95 -4.35
CA LEU A 252 13.47 27.53 -4.19
C LEU A 252 14.37 26.65 -5.09
N ASN A 253 14.65 27.08 -6.31
CA ASN A 253 15.52 26.36 -7.23
C ASN A 253 16.96 26.22 -6.70
N GLU A 254 17.45 27.23 -5.97
CA GLU A 254 18.74 27.17 -5.27
C GLU A 254 18.70 26.30 -3.99
N LEU A 255 17.56 26.26 -3.29
CA LEU A 255 17.42 25.48 -2.06
C LEU A 255 17.21 24.00 -2.30
N TYR A 256 16.60 23.62 -3.44
CA TYR A 256 16.20 22.25 -3.75
C TYR A 256 16.84 21.69 -5.04
N PRO A 257 18.19 21.75 -5.20
CA PRO A 257 18.81 21.18 -6.39
C PRO A 257 18.64 19.65 -6.40
N MET A 258 18.18 19.08 -7.51
CA MET A 258 17.90 17.64 -7.67
C MET A 258 19.09 16.76 -7.30
N ALA A 259 20.32 17.25 -7.48
CA ALA A 259 21.54 16.51 -7.12
C ALA A 259 21.67 16.22 -5.62
N GLN A 260 21.03 17.01 -4.76
CA GLN A 260 21.03 16.84 -3.29
C GLN A 260 19.76 16.15 -2.78
N HIS A 261 18.75 15.95 -3.64
CA HIS A 261 17.45 15.41 -3.30
C HIS A 261 17.12 14.12 -4.07
N ASN A 262 18.07 13.17 -4.16
CA ASN A 262 17.89 11.88 -4.82
C ASN A 262 17.37 11.99 -6.27
N SER A 263 17.84 12.98 -7.03
CA SER A 263 17.39 13.31 -8.37
C SER A 263 15.91 13.69 -8.49
N MET A 264 15.26 14.03 -7.37
CA MET A 264 13.89 14.57 -7.38
C MET A 264 13.91 16.06 -7.72
N PHE A 265 12.91 16.47 -8.46
CA PHE A 265 12.56 17.85 -8.80
C PHE A 265 11.06 18.00 -8.66
N PHE A 266 10.56 19.22 -8.74
CA PHE A 266 9.13 19.47 -8.70
C PHE A 266 8.70 20.60 -9.63
N THR A 267 7.46 20.52 -10.09
CA THR A 267 6.80 21.63 -10.75
C THR A 267 6.20 22.56 -9.71
N LEU A 268 6.07 23.84 -10.01
CA LEU A 268 5.48 24.82 -9.10
C LEU A 268 4.76 25.91 -9.88
N TRP A 269 3.53 26.19 -9.50
CA TRP A 269 2.85 27.44 -9.81
C TRP A 269 2.74 28.26 -8.51
N TYR A 270 3.20 29.52 -8.52
CA TYR A 270 3.15 30.42 -7.40
C TYR A 270 2.56 31.77 -7.84
N GLY A 271 1.53 32.24 -7.15
CA GLY A 271 0.83 33.48 -7.46
C GLY A 271 0.56 34.33 -6.23
N ILE A 272 0.56 35.66 -6.42
CA ILE A 272 0.20 36.67 -5.42
C ILE A 272 -1.07 37.37 -5.90
N LEU A 273 -2.16 37.15 -5.18
CA LEU A 273 -3.40 37.87 -5.30
C LEU A 273 -3.29 39.15 -4.46
N ASP A 274 -3.26 40.34 -5.09
CA ASP A 274 -3.31 41.64 -4.41
C ASP A 274 -4.76 42.17 -4.46
N VAL A 275 -5.42 42.22 -3.32
CA VAL A 275 -6.84 42.58 -3.23
C VAL A 275 -7.06 44.10 -3.37
N ASP A 276 -6.07 44.91 -2.99
CA ASP A 276 -6.12 46.37 -3.11
C ASP A 276 -5.84 46.82 -4.55
N ALA A 277 -4.77 46.29 -5.15
CA ALA A 277 -4.42 46.52 -6.55
C ALA A 277 -5.39 45.82 -7.53
N LYS A 278 -6.14 44.83 -7.06
CA LYS A 278 -7.02 43.96 -7.88
C LYS A 278 -6.25 43.33 -9.02
N THR A 279 -5.11 42.73 -8.70
CA THR A 279 -4.25 42.03 -9.67
C THR A 279 -3.86 40.65 -9.14
N ILE A 280 -3.47 39.79 -10.03
CA ILE A 280 -2.73 38.57 -9.72
C ILE A 280 -1.42 38.57 -10.48
N LYS A 281 -0.30 38.50 -9.75
CA LYS A 281 1.05 38.31 -10.28
C LYS A 281 1.47 36.88 -10.06
N TRP A 282 2.00 36.20 -11.10
CA TRP A 282 2.37 34.77 -10.98
C TRP A 282 3.66 34.45 -11.72
N CYS A 283 4.21 33.29 -11.34
CA CYS A 283 5.29 32.61 -12.02
C CYS A 283 5.08 31.10 -11.93
N GLY A 284 5.47 30.34 -12.93
CA GLY A 284 5.43 28.87 -12.94
C GLY A 284 6.76 28.29 -13.36
N GLY A 285 7.14 27.20 -12.69
CA GLY A 285 8.32 26.39 -12.97
C GLY A 285 7.91 24.99 -13.39
N GLY A 286 7.73 24.75 -14.71
CA GLY A 286 7.34 23.45 -15.26
C GLY A 286 5.90 23.02 -14.98
N HIS A 287 5.13 23.84 -14.28
CA HIS A 287 3.75 23.51 -13.85
C HIS A 287 2.72 23.89 -14.93
N PRO A 288 1.60 23.15 -15.04
CA PRO A 288 0.49 23.52 -15.90
C PRO A 288 0.00 24.96 -15.64
N PRO A 289 -0.56 25.66 -16.66
CA PRO A 289 -1.11 27.00 -16.45
C PRO A 289 -2.29 26.95 -15.49
N ALA A 290 -2.36 27.87 -14.54
CA ALA A 290 -3.60 28.10 -13.83
C ALA A 290 -4.63 28.77 -14.74
N VAL A 291 -5.93 28.59 -14.45
CA VAL A 291 -7.01 29.18 -15.26
C VAL A 291 -7.74 30.23 -14.45
N LEU A 292 -7.72 31.46 -14.92
CA LEU A 292 -8.53 32.55 -14.42
C LEU A 292 -9.86 32.60 -15.18
N VAL A 293 -10.96 32.51 -14.44
CA VAL A 293 -12.32 32.61 -14.97
C VAL A 293 -12.89 33.98 -14.60
N GLY A 294 -13.22 34.76 -15.61
CA GLY A 294 -13.90 36.04 -15.42
C GLY A 294 -15.37 35.88 -15.00
N PRO A 295 -15.99 36.95 -14.47
CA PRO A 295 -17.42 36.92 -14.08
C PRO A 295 -18.35 36.72 -15.26
N ASP A 296 -17.89 36.98 -16.47
CA ASP A 296 -18.57 36.74 -17.76
C ASP A 296 -18.38 35.31 -18.28
N GLY A 297 -17.60 34.48 -17.55
CA GLY A 297 -17.25 33.11 -17.95
C GLY A 297 -16.06 33.02 -18.92
N SER A 298 -15.38 34.11 -19.22
CA SER A 298 -14.16 34.10 -20.01
C SER A 298 -13.05 33.33 -19.30
N LEU A 299 -12.27 32.55 -20.07
CA LEU A 299 -11.14 31.77 -19.57
C LEU A 299 -9.84 32.41 -20.02
N THR A 300 -8.92 32.62 -19.10
CA THR A 300 -7.56 33.11 -19.35
C THR A 300 -6.55 32.15 -18.73
N GLU A 301 -5.67 31.60 -19.52
CA GLU A 301 -4.58 30.77 -19.02
C GLU A 301 -3.45 31.62 -18.47
N LEU A 302 -3.07 31.36 -17.22
CA LEU A 302 -1.93 32.00 -16.54
C LEU A 302 -0.70 31.11 -16.67
N ALA A 303 -0.21 31.01 -17.93
CA ALA A 303 0.94 30.18 -18.28
C ALA A 303 2.27 30.86 -17.91
N SER A 304 3.31 30.06 -17.74
CA SER A 304 4.70 30.47 -17.55
C SER A 304 5.63 29.51 -18.28
N GLN A 305 6.84 29.97 -18.62
CA GLN A 305 7.83 29.17 -19.37
C GLN A 305 9.06 28.80 -18.52
N GLY A 306 8.94 28.80 -17.20
CA GLY A 306 10.03 28.41 -16.29
C GLY A 306 10.31 26.92 -16.29
N LEU A 307 11.58 26.53 -16.08
CA LEU A 307 11.95 25.13 -15.83
C LEU A 307 11.48 24.68 -14.45
N MET A 308 11.31 23.35 -14.29
CA MET A 308 10.99 22.73 -13.00
C MET A 308 12.05 23.08 -11.94
N ILE A 309 11.60 23.20 -10.71
CA ILE A 309 12.45 23.54 -9.57
C ILE A 309 13.42 22.39 -9.24
N GLY A 310 14.69 22.72 -9.15
CA GLY A 310 15.78 21.77 -8.89
C GLY A 310 16.47 21.21 -10.14
N ALA A 311 15.90 21.41 -11.33
CA ALA A 311 16.46 20.85 -12.57
C ALA A 311 17.82 21.47 -12.95
N ALA A 312 18.00 22.79 -12.74
CA ALA A 312 19.28 23.47 -12.96
C ALA A 312 19.33 24.77 -12.15
N THR A 313 20.46 25.07 -11.53
CA THR A 313 20.70 26.30 -10.74
C THR A 313 21.01 27.52 -11.61
N GLY A 314 20.80 28.72 -11.06
CA GLY A 314 21.13 29.99 -11.75
C GLY A 314 20.25 30.32 -12.97
N ILE A 315 19.07 29.72 -13.06
CA ILE A 315 18.12 30.02 -14.16
C ILE A 315 17.16 31.10 -13.69
N PRO A 316 16.97 32.19 -14.49
CA PRO A 316 16.00 33.20 -14.18
C PRO A 316 14.57 32.71 -14.46
N TYR A 317 13.64 33.25 -13.67
CA TYR A 317 12.20 33.05 -13.87
C TYR A 317 11.54 34.42 -14.15
N ASP A 318 10.48 34.40 -14.94
CA ASP A 318 9.75 35.63 -15.30
C ASP A 318 8.35 35.62 -14.67
N SER A 319 7.99 36.72 -14.02
CA SER A 319 6.64 36.94 -13.51
C SER A 319 5.76 37.63 -14.57
N SER A 320 4.50 37.24 -14.59
CA SER A 320 3.44 37.89 -15.34
C SER A 320 2.38 38.45 -14.38
N GLU A 321 1.57 39.41 -14.84
CA GLU A 321 0.51 40.03 -14.04
C GLU A 321 -0.73 40.28 -14.90
N VAL A 322 -1.91 40.14 -14.28
CA VAL A 322 -3.20 40.46 -14.92
C VAL A 322 -4.15 41.09 -13.90
N ALA A 323 -4.99 42.03 -14.36
CA ALA A 323 -6.03 42.62 -13.56
C ALA A 323 -7.18 41.64 -13.28
N LEU A 324 -7.72 41.71 -12.06
CA LEU A 324 -8.84 40.86 -11.63
C LEU A 324 -10.15 41.65 -11.62
N GLN A 325 -11.19 40.99 -12.06
CA GLN A 325 -12.56 41.51 -11.87
C GLN A 325 -13.18 40.92 -10.58
N PRO A 326 -14.13 41.64 -9.96
CA PRO A 326 -14.90 41.10 -8.86
C PRO A 326 -15.58 39.78 -9.22
N ASN A 327 -15.55 38.80 -8.28
CA ASN A 327 -16.05 37.44 -8.48
C ASN A 327 -15.32 36.59 -9.53
N SER A 328 -14.12 37.02 -9.97
CA SER A 328 -13.24 36.14 -10.75
C SER A 328 -12.84 34.93 -9.90
N LYS A 329 -12.65 33.77 -10.56
CA LYS A 329 -12.19 32.54 -9.96
C LYS A 329 -10.88 32.09 -10.57
N LEU A 330 -9.97 31.67 -9.72
CA LEU A 330 -8.70 31.07 -10.13
C LEU A 330 -8.76 29.58 -9.85
N PHE A 331 -8.43 28.75 -10.85
CA PHE A 331 -8.25 27.31 -10.71
C PHE A 331 -6.76 26.97 -10.89
N VAL A 332 -6.17 26.36 -9.86
CA VAL A 332 -4.82 25.79 -9.90
C VAL A 332 -4.94 24.30 -9.68
N TYR A 333 -4.22 23.49 -10.45
CA TYR A 333 -4.41 22.04 -10.48
C TYR A 333 -3.13 21.32 -10.90
N SER A 334 -2.93 20.08 -10.41
CA SER A 334 -1.86 19.20 -10.86
C SER A 334 -2.24 18.47 -12.15
N ASP A 335 -1.26 17.87 -12.81
CA ASP A 335 -1.43 17.21 -14.12
C ASP A 335 -2.24 15.92 -14.03
N GLY A 336 -2.28 15.23 -12.89
CA GLY A 336 -3.04 14.00 -12.69
C GLY A 336 -4.54 14.10 -13.03
N ILE A 337 -5.13 15.32 -13.10
CA ILE A 337 -6.53 15.49 -13.48
C ILE A 337 -6.73 15.46 -15.01
N PHE A 338 -5.69 15.70 -15.81
CA PHE A 338 -5.81 15.74 -17.27
C PHE A 338 -4.80 14.83 -18.01
N GLU A 339 -3.72 14.37 -17.39
CA GLU A 339 -2.84 13.35 -17.97
C GLU A 339 -3.39 11.93 -17.76
N ILE A 340 -4.64 11.72 -18.20
CA ILE A 340 -5.39 10.49 -18.01
C ILE A 340 -5.34 9.63 -19.25
N THR A 341 -4.91 8.38 -19.12
CA THR A 341 -5.03 7.37 -20.16
C THR A 341 -6.44 6.78 -20.14
N LYS A 342 -7.20 6.99 -21.24
CA LYS A 342 -8.55 6.45 -21.41
C LYS A 342 -8.51 4.94 -21.70
N PRO A 343 -9.63 4.21 -21.54
CA PRO A 343 -9.70 2.77 -21.82
C PRO A 343 -9.34 2.38 -23.27
N ASP A 344 -9.47 3.29 -24.23
CA ASP A 344 -9.08 3.12 -25.63
C ASP A 344 -7.60 3.44 -25.90
N ALA A 345 -6.80 3.64 -24.87
CA ALA A 345 -5.39 4.04 -24.89
C ALA A 345 -5.13 5.45 -25.47
N SER A 346 -6.13 6.27 -25.69
CA SER A 346 -5.94 7.70 -25.93
C SER A 346 -5.72 8.44 -24.62
N MET A 347 -5.08 9.61 -24.66
CA MET A 347 -4.91 10.47 -23.49
C MET A 347 -5.90 11.64 -23.54
N THR A 348 -6.35 12.09 -22.37
CA THR A 348 -6.99 13.40 -22.26
C THR A 348 -5.96 14.51 -22.46
N SER A 349 -6.41 15.70 -22.80
CA SER A 349 -5.54 16.86 -22.99
C SER A 349 -5.85 17.97 -21.99
N LEU A 350 -4.88 18.88 -21.81
CA LEU A 350 -5.08 20.09 -21.03
C LEU A 350 -6.26 20.92 -21.56
N ASP A 351 -6.40 21.05 -22.90
CA ASP A 351 -7.49 21.79 -23.52
C ASP A 351 -8.87 21.18 -23.19
N GLU A 352 -8.97 19.84 -23.19
CA GLU A 352 -10.19 19.15 -22.76
C GLU A 352 -10.54 19.49 -21.31
N TYR A 353 -9.55 19.53 -20.42
CA TYR A 353 -9.77 19.86 -19.02
C TYR A 353 -10.14 21.34 -18.81
N ILE A 354 -9.47 22.27 -19.49
CA ILE A 354 -9.80 23.70 -19.45
C ILE A 354 -11.27 23.94 -19.92
N ALA A 355 -11.70 23.23 -20.96
CA ALA A 355 -13.10 23.28 -21.38
C ALA A 355 -14.06 22.78 -20.28
N LYS A 356 -13.65 21.79 -19.46
CA LYS A 356 -14.43 21.31 -18.31
C LYS A 356 -14.46 22.33 -17.18
N ILE A 357 -13.38 23.06 -16.93
CA ILE A 357 -13.39 24.20 -16.00
C ILE A 357 -14.47 25.19 -16.43
N GLY A 358 -14.50 25.60 -17.71
CA GLY A 358 -15.54 26.49 -18.26
C GLY A 358 -16.95 25.96 -18.07
N GLN A 359 -17.15 24.63 -18.21
CA GLN A 359 -18.48 23.99 -18.05
C GLN A 359 -18.94 23.91 -16.58
N PHE A 360 -18.01 23.69 -15.63
CA PHE A 360 -18.36 23.38 -14.25
C PHE A 360 -18.20 24.56 -13.29
N GLN A 361 -17.41 25.59 -13.62
CA GLN A 361 -17.01 26.68 -12.74
C GLN A 361 -18.15 27.42 -12.02
N SER A 362 -19.34 27.44 -12.58
CA SER A 362 -20.53 28.07 -11.98
C SER A 362 -21.30 27.15 -11.00
N LYS A 363 -20.96 25.86 -10.96
CA LYS A 363 -21.64 24.91 -10.08
C LYS A 363 -21.09 24.99 -8.64
N PRO A 364 -21.93 24.79 -7.62
CA PRO A 364 -21.47 24.78 -6.22
C PRO A 364 -20.45 23.69 -5.91
N ASP A 365 -20.53 22.56 -6.63
CA ASP A 365 -19.73 21.35 -6.52
C ASP A 365 -18.73 21.21 -7.70
N ALA A 366 -18.27 22.33 -8.25
CA ALA A 366 -17.40 22.35 -9.46
C ALA A 366 -16.21 21.39 -9.35
N LEU A 367 -15.47 21.43 -8.25
CA LEU A 367 -14.29 20.56 -8.05
C LEU A 367 -14.66 19.08 -7.99
N GLU A 368 -15.81 18.73 -7.40
CA GLU A 368 -16.29 17.35 -7.39
C GLU A 368 -16.65 16.86 -8.80
N GLN A 369 -17.32 17.72 -9.59
CA GLN A 369 -17.66 17.40 -10.99
C GLN A 369 -16.42 17.20 -11.86
N MET A 370 -15.32 17.94 -11.59
CA MET A 370 -14.04 17.77 -12.28
C MET A 370 -13.41 16.42 -11.91
N VAL A 371 -13.40 16.04 -10.63
CA VAL A 371 -12.90 14.71 -10.19
C VAL A 371 -13.73 13.58 -10.82
N ILE A 372 -15.06 13.68 -10.82
CA ILE A 372 -15.94 12.67 -11.44
C ILE A 372 -15.64 12.56 -12.93
N TRP A 373 -15.46 13.68 -13.63
CA TRP A 373 -15.09 13.67 -15.05
C TRP A 373 -13.77 12.93 -15.30
N GLY A 374 -12.75 13.16 -14.47
CA GLY A 374 -11.47 12.45 -14.59
C GLY A 374 -11.62 10.95 -14.35
N GLN A 375 -12.37 10.56 -13.32
CA GLN A 375 -12.66 9.15 -13.02
C GLN A 375 -13.44 8.46 -14.16
N ASP A 376 -14.42 9.13 -14.73
CA ASP A 376 -15.17 8.62 -15.89
C ASP A 376 -14.26 8.49 -17.12
N ALA A 377 -13.38 9.46 -17.38
CA ALA A 377 -12.43 9.43 -18.48
C ALA A 377 -11.45 8.26 -18.36
N GLN A 378 -10.99 7.95 -17.15
CA GLN A 378 -10.09 6.83 -16.86
C GLN A 378 -10.81 5.47 -16.84
N GLY A 379 -12.12 5.46 -16.61
CA GLY A 379 -12.93 4.25 -16.49
C GLY A 379 -12.81 3.58 -15.10
N GLY A 380 -12.43 4.33 -14.06
CA GLY A 380 -12.32 3.81 -12.70
C GLY A 380 -12.11 4.90 -11.65
N PRO A 381 -12.30 4.57 -10.36
CA PRO A 381 -12.28 5.57 -9.29
C PRO A 381 -10.87 6.01 -8.86
N GLN A 382 -9.81 5.28 -9.23
CA GLN A 382 -8.45 5.50 -8.76
C GLN A 382 -7.59 6.11 -9.86
N PHE A 383 -7.05 7.30 -9.61
CA PHE A 383 -6.14 7.97 -10.53
C PHE A 383 -4.75 7.31 -10.53
N VAL A 384 -4.06 7.45 -11.65
CA VAL A 384 -2.67 6.96 -11.82
C VAL A 384 -1.68 7.89 -11.10
N ASP A 385 -1.99 9.20 -11.10
CA ASP A 385 -1.22 10.23 -10.41
C ASP A 385 -2.09 11.01 -9.44
N ASP A 386 -1.47 11.84 -8.59
CA ASP A 386 -2.17 12.64 -7.61
C ASP A 386 -3.02 13.73 -8.29
N VAL A 387 -4.19 13.96 -7.74
CA VAL A 387 -5.08 15.02 -8.23
C VAL A 387 -5.27 16.06 -7.13
N SER A 388 -4.71 17.22 -7.36
CA SER A 388 -4.88 18.42 -6.54
C SER A 388 -5.63 19.49 -7.32
N LEU A 389 -6.75 19.96 -6.79
CA LEU A 389 -7.57 21.02 -7.37
C LEU A 389 -7.78 22.11 -6.33
N LEU A 390 -7.43 23.34 -6.67
CA LEU A 390 -7.62 24.52 -5.83
C LEU A 390 -8.44 25.57 -6.59
N GLU A 391 -9.57 26.01 -5.99
CA GLU A 391 -10.39 27.13 -6.45
C GLU A 391 -10.21 28.30 -5.49
N VAL A 392 -9.85 29.47 -5.99
CA VAL A 392 -9.79 30.71 -5.22
C VAL A 392 -10.74 31.70 -5.88
N THR A 393 -11.72 32.23 -5.10
CA THR A 393 -12.66 33.25 -5.57
C THR A 393 -12.28 34.59 -4.97
N PHE A 394 -12.14 35.58 -5.83
CA PHE A 394 -11.87 36.98 -5.45
C PHE A 394 -13.17 37.73 -5.14
N ASN A 395 -13.34 38.20 -3.88
CA ASN A 395 -14.54 38.87 -3.37
C ASN A 395 -14.19 40.33 -2.93
N PRO A 396 -14.25 41.31 -3.79
CA PRO A 396 -13.76 42.67 -3.45
C PRO A 396 -14.69 43.47 -2.52
N SER A 397 -15.79 42.92 -2.07
CA SER A 397 -16.85 43.63 -1.33
C SER A 397 -16.85 43.42 0.19
N ALA A 398 -15.84 42.78 0.75
CA ALA A 398 -15.71 42.51 2.18
C ALA A 398 -14.72 43.47 2.84
N GLY A 399 -14.80 44.77 2.51
CA GLY A 399 -14.09 45.85 3.15
C GLY A 399 -15.04 46.78 3.91
#